data_fc75e61c16ef5a2815ca54006331d588
#
_entry.id   fc75e61c16ef5a2815ca54006331d588
#
_cell.length_a   1.000
_cell.length_b   1.000
_cell.length_c   1.000
_cell.angle_alpha   90.00
_cell.angle_beta   90.00
_cell.angle_gamma   90.00
#
_symmetry.space_group_name_H-M   'P 1'
#
loop_
_entity.id
_entity.type
_entity.pdbx_description
1 polymer ?
#
loop_
_entity_poly.entity_id
_entity_poly.type
_entity_poly.pdbx_seq_one_letter_code
_entity_poly.pdbx_strand_id
1 'polypeptide(L)'
;SLVVPVIIRKFKRFSEWRNFYAIVGIISLAAVIVVGQVSGGAMLGFTVAGINVQPSELVKIVFVFFVASSFKMSLEFKNIVATTALAAFHVLILVASRDLGAALILFVVYLVMLYVATRQPLYILAGLGAGSAASVIAYYLFDHVRVRVLVWKDPFATYDSGGYQVAQSLFAIGTGSWFGMGLYQGMPSKIPVVEKDFIFSAISEELGGIYALCLILICLGCFMQFMLIAVRMQAMFYKLIAFGLGTAYIVQVFLTIGGVTKFIPSTGVTLPFVSYGGSSILSTFIVFNVVQGLYILKRNEEEEEYEAE
;
A
#
# COMPACT_ATOMS: atom_id res chain seq x y z
N SER A 1 -6.57 -3.69 20.44
CA SER A 1 -7.63 -4.16 19.53
C SER A 1 -9.04 -3.76 19.97
N LEU A 2 -9.38 -3.77 21.26
CA LEU A 2 -10.72 -3.40 21.77
C LEU A 2 -11.06 -1.91 21.65
N VAL A 3 -10.07 -1.05 21.54
CA VAL A 3 -10.26 0.42 21.48
C VAL A 3 -10.83 0.87 20.13
N VAL A 4 -10.41 0.25 19.03
CA VAL A 4 -10.82 0.66 17.66
C VAL A 4 -12.32 0.42 17.41
N PRO A 5 -12.91 -0.74 17.73
CA PRO A 5 -14.37 -0.94 17.62
C PRO A 5 -15.18 0.07 18.44
N VAL A 6 -14.73 0.37 19.66
CA VAL A 6 -15.37 1.38 20.54
C VAL A 6 -15.30 2.78 19.93
N ILE A 7 -14.16 3.12 19.32
CA ILE A 7 -13.97 4.39 18.61
C ILE A 7 -14.90 4.48 17.40
N ILE A 8 -14.93 3.43 16.56
CA ILE A 8 -15.78 3.40 15.34
C ILE A 8 -17.27 3.50 15.73
N ARG A 9 -17.71 2.81 16.79
CA ARG A 9 -19.11 2.85 17.27
C ARG A 9 -19.52 4.21 17.87
N LYS A 10 -18.62 4.86 18.62
CA LYS A 10 -18.92 6.15 19.29
C LYS A 10 -18.84 7.37 18.37
N PHE A 11 -18.06 7.32 17.29
CA PHE A 11 -17.82 8.47 16.44
C PHE A 11 -18.56 8.37 15.10
N LYS A 12 -19.90 8.44 15.11
CA LYS A 12 -20.70 8.61 13.88
C LYS A 12 -20.24 9.81 13.02
N ARG A 13 -19.53 10.78 13.60
CA ARG A 13 -18.98 11.97 12.93
C ARG A 13 -17.74 11.72 12.08
N PHE A 14 -17.03 10.59 12.19
CA PHE A 14 -15.84 10.31 11.35
C PHE A 14 -16.12 10.40 9.86
N SER A 15 -17.33 10.08 9.45
CA SER A 15 -17.73 10.17 8.05
C SER A 15 -17.93 11.61 7.52
N GLU A 16 -17.90 12.62 8.39
CA GLU A 16 -18.11 14.03 8.04
C GLU A 16 -16.78 14.81 7.95
N TRP A 17 -15.67 14.21 8.37
CA TRP A 17 -14.37 14.86 8.49
C TRP A 17 -13.53 14.87 7.21
N ARG A 18 -14.17 14.88 6.05
CA ARG A 18 -13.51 14.86 4.73
C ARG A 18 -12.34 15.84 4.62
N ASN A 19 -12.60 17.12 4.93
CA ASN A 19 -11.59 18.17 4.80
C ASN A 19 -10.43 17.98 5.79
N PHE A 20 -10.73 17.53 7.00
CA PHE A 20 -9.71 17.21 8.00
C PHE A 20 -8.76 16.11 7.49
N TYR A 21 -9.29 15.00 6.97
CA TYR A 21 -8.47 13.93 6.41
C TYR A 21 -7.62 14.40 5.23
N ALA A 22 -8.21 15.17 4.30
CA ALA A 22 -7.47 15.72 3.16
C ALA A 22 -6.31 16.62 3.62
N ILE A 23 -6.57 17.55 4.56
CA ILE A 23 -5.57 18.49 5.06
C ILE A 23 -4.46 17.75 5.83
N VAL A 24 -4.81 16.82 6.72
CA VAL A 24 -3.84 16.03 7.49
C VAL A 24 -2.96 15.20 6.54
N GLY A 25 -3.56 14.56 5.53
CA GLY A 25 -2.80 13.80 4.53
C GLY A 25 -1.82 14.68 3.76
N ILE A 26 -2.28 15.79 3.21
CA ILE A 26 -1.45 16.74 2.44
C ILE A 26 -0.33 17.31 3.29
N ILE A 27 -0.63 17.81 4.51
CA ILE A 27 0.38 18.41 5.39
C ILE A 27 1.43 17.36 5.79
N SER A 28 0.99 16.14 6.14
CA SER A 28 1.92 15.06 6.53
C SER A 28 2.87 14.68 5.39
N LEU A 29 2.38 14.61 4.15
CA LEU A 29 3.21 14.34 2.99
C LEU A 29 4.11 15.52 2.62
N ALA A 30 3.59 16.76 2.66
CA ALA A 30 4.37 17.95 2.38
C ALA A 30 5.50 18.16 3.40
N ALA A 31 5.25 17.83 4.68
CA ALA A 31 6.28 17.89 5.71
C ALA A 31 7.50 17.02 5.39
N VAL A 32 7.32 15.87 4.72
CA VAL A 32 8.43 15.01 4.28
C VAL A 32 9.32 15.71 3.27
N ILE A 33 8.76 16.52 2.37
CA ILE A 33 9.55 17.28 1.38
C ILE A 33 10.41 18.35 2.05
N VAL A 34 9.92 18.94 3.15
CA VAL A 34 10.59 20.06 3.83
C VAL A 34 11.60 19.58 4.87
N VAL A 35 11.27 18.53 5.63
CA VAL A 35 12.04 18.08 6.81
C VAL A 35 12.62 16.67 6.60
N GLY A 36 12.22 15.99 5.54
CA GLY A 36 12.57 14.59 5.31
C GLY A 36 14.06 14.36 5.09
N GLN A 37 14.53 13.22 5.58
CA GLN A 37 15.89 12.74 5.33
C GLN A 37 15.92 11.91 4.05
N VAL A 38 16.95 12.10 3.24
CA VAL A 38 17.16 11.32 2.01
C VAL A 38 17.67 9.93 2.40
N SER A 39 16.90 8.90 2.10
CA SER A 39 17.30 7.49 2.26
C SER A 39 17.15 6.79 0.91
N GLY A 40 18.23 6.18 0.41
CA GLY A 40 18.20 5.50 -0.90
C GLY A 40 17.81 6.39 -2.08
N GLY A 41 18.07 7.70 -2.01
CA GLY A 41 17.76 8.66 -3.08
C GLY A 41 16.31 9.15 -3.09
N ALA A 42 15.48 8.78 -2.11
CA ALA A 42 14.12 9.27 -1.93
C ALA A 42 13.96 9.93 -0.55
N MET A 43 13.09 10.93 -0.45
CA MET A 43 12.71 11.56 0.82
C MET A 43 11.54 10.76 1.40
N LEU A 44 11.84 9.74 2.21
CA LEU A 44 10.82 8.79 2.66
C LEU A 44 10.29 9.07 4.07
N GLY A 45 11.05 9.73 4.93
CA GLY A 45 10.66 9.95 6.32
C GLY A 45 11.60 10.85 7.10
N PHE A 46 11.35 10.93 8.38
CA PHE A 46 12.17 11.67 9.34
C PHE A 46 12.36 10.87 10.62
N THR A 47 13.48 11.10 11.30
CA THR A 47 13.79 10.43 12.57
C THR A 47 13.32 11.29 13.73
N VAL A 48 12.40 10.76 14.54
CA VAL A 48 11.93 11.38 15.78
C VAL A 48 12.36 10.51 16.95
N ALA A 49 13.16 11.06 17.86
CA ALA A 49 13.65 10.34 19.03
C ALA A 49 14.29 8.96 18.70
N GLY A 50 15.04 8.86 17.60
CA GLY A 50 15.68 7.61 17.16
C GLY A 50 14.77 6.63 16.40
N ILE A 51 13.49 6.96 16.24
CA ILE A 51 12.52 6.14 15.48
C ILE A 51 12.34 6.76 14.09
N ASN A 52 12.56 5.95 13.06
CA ASN A 52 12.30 6.39 11.69
C ASN A 52 10.80 6.30 11.39
N VAL A 53 10.18 7.45 11.14
CA VAL A 53 8.75 7.58 10.81
C VAL A 53 8.61 7.87 9.33
N GLN A 54 7.88 7.02 8.62
CA GLN A 54 7.53 7.20 7.22
C GLN A 54 6.04 7.61 7.13
N PRO A 55 5.72 8.89 6.92
CA PRO A 55 4.36 9.38 6.92
C PRO A 55 3.46 8.75 5.84
N SER A 56 4.00 8.42 4.68
CA SER A 56 3.22 7.77 3.61
C SER A 56 2.55 6.47 4.07
N GLU A 57 3.16 5.74 5.01
CA GLU A 57 2.59 4.53 5.60
C GLU A 57 1.29 4.81 6.39
N LEU A 58 1.20 5.91 7.11
CA LEU A 58 0.02 6.31 7.85
C LEU A 58 -0.98 7.07 6.96
N VAL A 59 -0.47 7.88 6.04
CA VAL A 59 -1.30 8.68 5.13
C VAL A 59 -2.17 7.80 4.24
N LYS A 60 -1.75 6.61 3.83
CA LYS A 60 -2.62 5.70 3.06
C LYS A 60 -3.92 5.36 3.80
N ILE A 61 -3.89 5.26 5.14
CA ILE A 61 -5.09 5.04 5.95
C ILE A 61 -5.97 6.29 5.96
N VAL A 62 -5.38 7.45 6.26
CA VAL A 62 -6.07 8.75 6.25
C VAL A 62 -6.68 9.04 4.88
N PHE A 63 -5.97 8.71 3.81
CA PHE A 63 -6.44 8.86 2.43
C PHE A 63 -7.69 7.99 2.13
N VAL A 64 -7.72 6.75 2.60
CA VAL A 64 -8.91 5.90 2.47
C VAL A 64 -10.11 6.53 3.20
N PHE A 65 -9.92 7.06 4.40
CA PHE A 65 -10.98 7.77 5.14
C PHE A 65 -11.42 9.04 4.41
N PHE A 66 -10.49 9.80 3.82
CA PHE A 66 -10.79 10.97 2.99
C PHE A 66 -11.71 10.62 1.81
N VAL A 67 -11.32 9.62 1.01
CA VAL A 67 -12.09 9.19 -0.18
C VAL A 67 -13.45 8.63 0.22
N ALA A 68 -13.50 7.79 1.28
CA ALA A 68 -14.75 7.22 1.79
C ALA A 68 -15.72 8.29 2.28
N SER A 69 -15.22 9.31 3.03
CA SER A 69 -16.04 10.45 3.48
C SER A 69 -16.56 11.27 2.30
N SER A 70 -15.71 11.50 1.30
CA SER A 70 -16.05 12.27 0.11
C SER A 70 -17.19 11.64 -0.70
N PHE A 71 -17.10 10.32 -0.95
CA PHE A 71 -18.10 9.60 -1.73
C PHE A 71 -19.37 9.27 -0.93
N LYS A 72 -19.29 9.23 0.40
CA LYS A 72 -20.49 9.20 1.25
C LYS A 72 -21.31 10.48 1.14
N MET A 73 -20.64 11.65 1.04
CA MET A 73 -21.33 12.94 1.00
C MET A 73 -22.11 13.13 -0.30
N SER A 74 -21.49 12.88 -1.44
CA SER A 74 -22.14 13.02 -2.76
C SER A 74 -21.36 12.27 -3.83
N LEU A 75 -22.10 11.69 -4.78
CA LEU A 75 -21.59 11.08 -6.02
C LEU A 75 -21.85 11.96 -7.25
N GLU A 76 -22.22 13.22 -7.06
CA GLU A 76 -22.34 14.17 -8.16
C GLU A 76 -20.99 14.37 -8.86
N PHE A 77 -21.04 14.61 -10.15
CA PHE A 77 -19.84 14.78 -10.99
C PHE A 77 -18.89 15.85 -10.44
N LYS A 78 -19.42 16.97 -9.95
CA LYS A 78 -18.63 18.05 -9.34
C LYS A 78 -17.85 17.58 -8.12
N ASN A 79 -18.46 16.75 -7.25
CA ASN A 79 -17.79 16.21 -6.08
C ASN A 79 -16.75 15.14 -6.46
N ILE A 80 -17.05 14.31 -7.46
CA ILE A 80 -16.10 13.33 -8.00
C ILE A 80 -14.86 14.05 -8.52
N VAL A 81 -15.03 15.10 -9.35
CA VAL A 81 -13.90 15.90 -9.88
C VAL A 81 -13.09 16.54 -8.78
N ALA A 82 -13.73 17.15 -7.78
CA ALA A 82 -13.04 17.78 -6.64
C ALA A 82 -12.26 16.72 -5.82
N THR A 83 -12.84 15.55 -5.58
CA THR A 83 -12.19 14.46 -4.86
C THR A 83 -11.02 13.89 -5.67
N THR A 84 -11.19 13.73 -7.00
CA THR A 84 -10.11 13.31 -7.92
C THR A 84 -8.94 14.29 -7.88
N ALA A 85 -9.22 15.59 -7.94
CA ALA A 85 -8.17 16.61 -7.90
C ALA A 85 -7.37 16.57 -6.59
N LEU A 86 -8.05 16.44 -5.43
CA LEU A 86 -7.40 16.31 -4.13
C LEU A 86 -6.63 14.97 -4.02
N ALA A 87 -7.18 13.87 -4.51
CA ALA A 87 -6.49 12.58 -4.55
C ALA A 87 -5.24 12.64 -5.44
N ALA A 88 -5.36 13.23 -6.63
CA ALA A 88 -4.23 13.44 -7.53
C ALA A 88 -3.14 14.31 -6.88
N PHE A 89 -3.52 15.32 -6.09
CA PHE A 89 -2.57 16.16 -5.37
C PHE A 89 -1.75 15.37 -4.35
N HIS A 90 -2.37 14.44 -3.59
CA HIS A 90 -1.62 13.52 -2.71
C HIS A 90 -0.62 12.67 -3.49
N VAL A 91 -1.05 12.11 -4.62
CA VAL A 91 -0.18 11.29 -5.49
C VAL A 91 0.98 12.13 -6.03
N LEU A 92 0.74 13.36 -6.48
CA LEU A 92 1.77 14.26 -7.00
C LEU A 92 2.83 14.62 -5.94
N ILE A 93 2.43 14.85 -4.68
CA ILE A 93 3.37 15.07 -3.57
C ILE A 93 4.28 13.85 -3.39
N LEU A 94 3.72 12.63 -3.43
CA LEU A 94 4.50 11.40 -3.33
C LEU A 94 5.46 11.19 -4.51
N VAL A 95 5.03 11.53 -5.72
CA VAL A 95 5.92 11.52 -6.90
C VAL A 95 7.05 12.54 -6.75
N ALA A 96 6.76 13.73 -6.24
CA ALA A 96 7.77 14.76 -5.99
C ALA A 96 8.78 14.33 -4.91
N SER A 97 8.35 13.62 -3.87
CA SER A 97 9.23 13.03 -2.85
C SER A 97 9.93 11.73 -3.28
N ARG A 98 9.69 11.27 -4.53
CA ARG A 98 10.22 10.03 -5.12
C ARG A 98 9.72 8.75 -4.46
N ASP A 99 8.63 8.81 -3.69
CA ASP A 99 7.94 7.63 -3.13
C ASP A 99 6.92 7.08 -4.15
N LEU A 100 7.45 6.47 -5.21
CA LEU A 100 6.62 5.96 -6.32
C LEU A 100 5.76 4.77 -5.89
N GLY A 101 6.23 3.99 -4.91
CA GLY A 101 5.48 2.85 -4.37
C GLY A 101 4.21 3.30 -3.67
N ALA A 102 4.31 4.25 -2.73
CA ALA A 102 3.15 4.81 -2.07
C ALA A 102 2.22 5.56 -3.04
N ALA A 103 2.79 6.29 -4.01
CA ALA A 103 2.02 6.97 -5.05
C ALA A 103 1.15 5.99 -5.85
N LEU A 104 1.72 4.84 -6.25
CA LEU A 104 0.98 3.81 -6.98
C LEU A 104 -0.09 3.15 -6.11
N ILE A 105 0.20 2.89 -4.82
CA ILE A 105 -0.81 2.37 -3.87
C ILE A 105 -2.00 3.33 -3.77
N LEU A 106 -1.77 4.63 -3.52
CA LEU A 106 -2.86 5.60 -3.41
C LEU A 106 -3.65 5.73 -4.71
N PHE A 107 -2.98 5.69 -5.85
CA PHE A 107 -3.62 5.75 -7.16
C PHE A 107 -4.56 4.56 -7.38
N VAL A 108 -4.10 3.32 -7.16
CA VAL A 108 -4.92 2.12 -7.33
C VAL A 108 -6.07 2.09 -6.32
N VAL A 109 -5.80 2.43 -5.05
CA VAL A 109 -6.83 2.55 -4.01
C VAL A 109 -7.93 3.52 -4.41
N TYR A 110 -7.54 4.70 -4.92
CA TYR A 110 -8.51 5.69 -5.40
C TYR A 110 -9.39 5.14 -6.52
N LEU A 111 -8.79 4.51 -7.54
CA LEU A 111 -9.54 3.95 -8.67
C LEU A 111 -10.53 2.85 -8.24
N VAL A 112 -10.09 1.96 -7.36
CA VAL A 112 -10.96 0.88 -6.85
C VAL A 112 -12.10 1.48 -6.03
N MET A 113 -11.83 2.43 -5.13
CA MET A 113 -12.87 3.07 -4.32
C MET A 113 -13.85 3.88 -5.18
N LEU A 114 -13.37 4.57 -6.22
CA LEU A 114 -14.20 5.30 -7.17
C LEU A 114 -15.14 4.34 -7.93
N TYR A 115 -14.61 3.20 -8.37
CA TYR A 115 -15.42 2.19 -9.03
C TYR A 115 -16.48 1.57 -8.10
N VAL A 116 -16.08 1.20 -6.88
CA VAL A 116 -17.01 0.64 -5.89
C VAL A 116 -18.13 1.62 -5.55
N ALA A 117 -17.82 2.92 -5.48
CA ALA A 117 -18.79 3.97 -5.19
C ALA A 117 -19.74 4.25 -6.35
N THR A 118 -19.21 4.37 -7.57
CA THR A 118 -19.98 4.81 -8.75
C THR A 118 -20.53 3.67 -9.60
N ARG A 119 -19.89 2.49 -9.51
CA ARG A 119 -20.14 1.31 -10.37
C ARG A 119 -20.00 1.59 -11.87
N GLN A 120 -19.25 2.63 -12.24
CA GLN A 120 -19.05 3.03 -13.63
C GLN A 120 -17.66 2.62 -14.12
N PRO A 121 -17.52 1.64 -15.03
CA PRO A 121 -16.24 1.16 -15.53
C PRO A 121 -15.47 2.23 -16.33
N LEU A 122 -16.18 3.22 -16.88
CA LEU A 122 -15.57 4.31 -17.64
C LEU A 122 -14.55 5.10 -16.81
N TYR A 123 -14.80 5.29 -15.51
CA TYR A 123 -13.85 5.97 -14.61
C TYR A 123 -12.56 5.16 -14.42
N ILE A 124 -12.65 3.81 -14.36
CA ILE A 124 -11.43 2.97 -14.32
C ILE A 124 -10.64 3.11 -15.61
N LEU A 125 -11.31 3.03 -16.77
CA LEU A 125 -10.65 3.15 -18.07
C LEU A 125 -9.99 4.52 -18.24
N ALA A 126 -10.67 5.61 -17.86
CA ALA A 126 -10.11 6.95 -17.86
C ALA A 126 -8.92 7.08 -16.90
N GLY A 127 -9.03 6.52 -15.68
CA GLY A 127 -7.97 6.50 -14.70
C GLY A 127 -6.75 5.71 -15.16
N LEU A 128 -6.94 4.51 -15.72
CA LEU A 128 -5.85 3.70 -16.28
C LEU A 128 -5.17 4.42 -17.47
N GLY A 129 -5.95 5.06 -18.34
CA GLY A 129 -5.41 5.88 -19.42
C GLY A 129 -4.56 7.04 -18.89
N ALA A 130 -5.07 7.79 -17.91
CA ALA A 130 -4.34 8.89 -17.27
C ALA A 130 -3.08 8.39 -16.54
N GLY A 131 -3.17 7.27 -15.81
CA GLY A 131 -2.04 6.65 -15.12
C GLY A 131 -0.96 6.17 -16.08
N SER A 132 -1.34 5.57 -17.22
CA SER A 132 -0.40 5.16 -18.26
C SER A 132 0.30 6.36 -18.87
N ALA A 133 -0.42 7.43 -19.21
CA ALA A 133 0.16 8.67 -19.71
C ALA A 133 1.11 9.30 -18.68
N ALA A 134 0.71 9.37 -17.41
CA ALA A 134 1.55 9.88 -16.32
C ALA A 134 2.82 9.04 -16.14
N SER A 135 2.74 7.71 -16.27
CA SER A 135 3.91 6.81 -16.19
C SER A 135 4.90 7.04 -17.32
N VAL A 136 4.41 7.25 -18.54
CA VAL A 136 5.25 7.60 -19.69
C VAL A 136 5.92 8.96 -19.48
N ILE A 137 5.18 9.97 -19.04
CA ILE A 137 5.72 11.29 -18.72
C ILE A 137 6.78 11.18 -17.61
N ALA A 138 6.50 10.42 -16.54
CA ALA A 138 7.44 10.22 -15.45
C ALA A 138 8.75 9.54 -15.90
N TYR A 139 8.68 8.60 -16.83
CA TYR A 139 9.86 7.95 -17.41
C TYR A 139 10.80 8.95 -18.13
N TYR A 140 10.23 9.93 -18.83
CA TYR A 140 11.04 10.95 -19.53
C TYR A 140 11.50 12.08 -18.61
N LEU A 141 10.74 12.43 -17.59
CA LEU A 141 11.06 13.57 -16.70
C LEU A 141 11.96 13.19 -15.52
N PHE A 142 11.89 11.94 -15.02
CA PHE A 142 12.56 11.55 -13.78
C PHE A 142 13.60 10.45 -14.01
N ASP A 143 14.88 10.77 -13.83
CA ASP A 143 15.98 9.81 -13.99
C ASP A 143 15.86 8.58 -13.10
N HIS A 144 15.38 8.75 -11.85
CA HIS A 144 15.17 7.62 -10.92
C HIS A 144 14.10 6.64 -11.41
N VAL A 145 13.08 7.09 -12.16
CA VAL A 145 12.08 6.20 -12.80
C VAL A 145 12.73 5.45 -13.95
N ARG A 146 13.51 6.17 -14.78
CA ARG A 146 14.23 5.56 -15.90
C ARG A 146 15.20 4.49 -15.45
N VAL A 147 15.98 4.74 -14.41
CA VAL A 147 16.91 3.75 -13.82
C VAL A 147 16.16 2.51 -13.35
N ARG A 148 15.04 2.65 -12.62
CA ARG A 148 14.23 1.49 -12.18
C ARG A 148 13.70 0.65 -13.35
N VAL A 149 13.28 1.29 -14.44
CA VAL A 149 12.83 0.60 -15.66
C VAL A 149 13.98 -0.12 -16.36
N LEU A 150 15.17 0.49 -16.45
CA LEU A 150 16.36 -0.13 -17.04
C LEU A 150 16.81 -1.35 -16.21
N VAL A 151 16.88 -1.22 -14.89
CA VAL A 151 17.19 -2.32 -13.96
C VAL A 151 16.16 -3.45 -14.09
N TRP A 152 14.88 -3.12 -14.22
CA TRP A 152 13.84 -4.11 -14.42
C TRP A 152 13.97 -4.86 -15.74
N LYS A 153 14.35 -4.16 -16.82
CA LYS A 153 14.56 -4.81 -18.13
C LYS A 153 15.74 -5.77 -18.10
N ASP A 154 16.88 -5.33 -17.60
CA ASP A 154 18.07 -6.16 -17.48
C ASP A 154 18.90 -5.78 -16.25
N PRO A 155 18.68 -6.47 -15.10
CA PRO A 155 19.43 -6.23 -13.88
C PRO A 155 20.89 -6.68 -13.98
N PHE A 156 21.20 -7.62 -14.90
CA PHE A 156 22.57 -8.12 -15.07
C PHE A 156 23.42 -7.15 -15.88
N ALA A 157 22.87 -6.55 -16.94
CA ALA A 157 23.55 -5.51 -17.69
C ALA A 157 23.74 -4.22 -16.89
N THR A 158 22.90 -3.99 -15.87
CA THR A 158 22.95 -2.82 -14.98
C THR A 158 23.52 -3.14 -13.60
N TYR A 159 24.23 -4.25 -13.46
CA TYR A 159 24.70 -4.76 -12.15
C TYR A 159 25.47 -3.73 -11.35
N ASP A 160 26.43 -3.04 -11.96
CA ASP A 160 27.27 -2.03 -11.31
C ASP A 160 26.59 -0.66 -11.14
N SER A 161 25.45 -0.45 -11.81
CA SER A 161 24.73 0.84 -11.86
C SER A 161 23.34 0.85 -11.20
N GLY A 162 23.05 -0.11 -10.32
CA GLY A 162 21.79 -0.19 -9.55
C GLY A 162 21.03 -1.51 -9.69
N GLY A 163 21.42 -2.39 -10.61
CA GLY A 163 20.84 -3.72 -10.81
C GLY A 163 21.25 -4.75 -9.77
N TYR A 164 22.29 -4.46 -8.98
CA TYR A 164 22.85 -5.39 -7.99
C TYR A 164 21.81 -6.01 -7.06
N GLN A 165 20.96 -5.19 -6.44
CA GLN A 165 19.95 -5.67 -5.50
C GLN A 165 18.98 -6.66 -6.15
N VAL A 166 18.47 -6.32 -7.33
CA VAL A 166 17.51 -7.18 -8.06
C VAL A 166 18.20 -8.45 -8.56
N ALA A 167 19.44 -8.37 -9.05
CA ALA A 167 20.20 -9.54 -9.48
C ALA A 167 20.47 -10.49 -8.30
N GLN A 168 20.92 -9.98 -7.14
CA GLN A 168 21.13 -10.79 -5.95
C GLN A 168 19.81 -11.40 -5.43
N SER A 169 18.71 -10.65 -5.51
CA SER A 169 17.39 -11.17 -5.18
C SER A 169 17.00 -12.37 -6.04
N LEU A 170 17.23 -12.30 -7.36
CA LEU A 170 16.95 -13.42 -8.27
C LEU A 170 17.86 -14.62 -8.00
N PHE A 171 19.14 -14.40 -7.69
CA PHE A 171 20.03 -15.48 -7.28
C PHE A 171 19.57 -16.14 -5.98
N ALA A 172 19.20 -15.36 -4.96
CA ALA A 172 18.69 -15.88 -3.69
C ALA A 172 17.44 -16.74 -3.89
N ILE A 173 16.45 -16.26 -4.66
CA ILE A 173 15.24 -17.05 -4.98
C ILE A 173 15.59 -18.32 -5.76
N GLY A 174 16.52 -18.23 -6.71
CA GLY A 174 16.95 -19.38 -7.52
C GLY A 174 17.69 -20.43 -6.70
N THR A 175 18.61 -20.03 -5.81
CA THR A 175 19.37 -20.96 -4.96
C THR A 175 18.52 -21.65 -3.91
N GLY A 176 17.49 -20.97 -3.39
CA GLY A 176 16.55 -21.56 -2.43
C GLY A 176 15.72 -22.72 -2.99
N SER A 177 15.52 -22.78 -4.31
CA SER A 177 14.74 -23.85 -4.95
C SER A 177 13.39 -24.09 -4.25
N TRP A 178 12.90 -25.32 -4.17
CA TRP A 178 11.61 -25.65 -3.53
C TRP A 178 11.68 -25.77 -2.01
N PHE A 179 12.80 -26.26 -1.45
CA PHE A 179 12.91 -26.62 -0.04
C PHE A 179 13.79 -25.68 0.77
N GLY A 180 14.45 -24.71 0.13
CA GLY A 180 15.38 -23.79 0.77
C GLY A 180 16.75 -24.40 1.02
N MET A 181 17.71 -23.55 1.32
CA MET A 181 19.06 -23.96 1.71
C MET A 181 19.15 -24.34 3.20
N GLY A 182 18.17 -24.01 4.00
CA GLY A 182 18.14 -24.11 5.45
C GLY A 182 18.46 -22.78 6.14
N LEU A 183 17.97 -22.60 7.36
CA LEU A 183 18.18 -21.39 8.16
C LEU A 183 19.68 -21.14 8.38
N TYR A 184 20.11 -19.92 8.12
CA TYR A 184 21.50 -19.46 8.21
C TYR A 184 22.49 -20.17 7.24
N GLN A 185 22.00 -20.91 6.25
CA GLN A 185 22.83 -21.54 5.22
C GLN A 185 22.86 -20.73 3.91
N GLY A 186 21.92 -19.78 3.74
CA GLY A 186 21.92 -18.82 2.65
C GLY A 186 22.89 -17.66 2.89
N MET A 187 22.91 -16.75 1.93
CA MET A 187 23.70 -15.52 2.03
C MET A 187 22.81 -14.28 1.77
N PRO A 188 21.66 -14.14 2.46
CA PRO A 188 20.74 -13.03 2.21
C PRO A 188 21.38 -11.67 2.49
N SER A 189 22.40 -11.59 3.34
CA SER A 189 23.17 -10.37 3.62
C SER A 189 23.89 -9.78 2.40
N LYS A 190 24.05 -10.55 1.31
CA LYS A 190 24.55 -10.02 0.04
C LYS A 190 23.56 -9.05 -0.63
N ILE A 191 22.28 -9.13 -0.29
CA ILE A 191 21.28 -8.19 -0.77
C ILE A 191 21.26 -6.98 0.17
N PRO A 192 21.63 -5.78 -0.29
CA PRO A 192 21.59 -4.58 0.55
C PRO A 192 20.17 -4.33 1.08
N VAL A 193 20.06 -4.02 2.39
CA VAL A 193 18.77 -3.78 3.09
C VAL A 193 17.72 -4.88 2.89
N VAL A 194 18.17 -6.11 2.83
CA VAL A 194 17.34 -7.31 2.61
C VAL A 194 16.14 -7.40 3.55
N GLU A 195 16.31 -6.95 4.78
CA GLU A 195 15.28 -6.97 5.82
C GLU A 195 14.09 -6.04 5.55
N LYS A 196 14.21 -5.13 4.60
CA LYS A 196 13.12 -4.20 4.21
C LYS A 196 12.32 -4.75 3.03
N ASP A 197 12.62 -4.28 1.84
CA ASP A 197 11.87 -4.55 0.62
C ASP A 197 12.26 -5.86 -0.09
N PHE A 198 13.41 -6.47 0.28
CA PHE A 198 13.88 -7.74 -0.28
C PHE A 198 13.75 -8.95 0.66
N ILE A 199 13.04 -8.84 1.78
CA ILE A 199 12.90 -9.92 2.77
C ILE A 199 12.30 -11.19 2.16
N PHE A 200 11.41 -11.08 1.17
CA PHE A 200 10.84 -12.22 0.48
C PHE A 200 11.89 -13.07 -0.24
N SER A 201 12.97 -12.44 -0.74
CA SER A 201 14.08 -13.15 -1.38
C SER A 201 14.89 -13.97 -0.37
N ALA A 202 15.15 -13.40 0.82
CA ALA A 202 15.81 -14.11 1.92
C ALA A 202 14.98 -15.31 2.40
N ILE A 203 13.68 -15.13 2.56
CA ILE A 203 12.73 -16.20 2.91
C ILE A 203 12.76 -17.31 1.84
N SER A 204 12.76 -16.93 0.57
CA SER A 204 12.81 -17.89 -0.53
C SER A 204 14.14 -18.64 -0.58
N GLU A 205 15.27 -17.99 -0.26
CA GLU A 205 16.59 -18.61 -0.24
C GLU A 205 16.71 -19.64 0.90
N GLU A 206 16.34 -19.27 2.12
CA GLU A 206 16.55 -20.10 3.30
C GLU A 206 15.44 -21.15 3.51
N LEU A 207 14.17 -20.76 3.31
CA LEU A 207 13.00 -21.61 3.56
C LEU A 207 12.39 -22.24 2.31
N GLY A 208 12.79 -21.76 1.13
CA GLY A 208 12.39 -22.32 -0.17
C GLY A 208 11.08 -21.79 -0.73
N GLY A 209 10.83 -22.19 -1.99
CA GLY A 209 9.69 -21.74 -2.77
C GLY A 209 8.33 -22.20 -2.21
N ILE A 210 8.28 -23.36 -1.55
CA ILE A 210 7.04 -23.85 -0.91
C ILE A 210 6.64 -22.90 0.20
N TYR A 211 7.57 -22.50 1.08
CA TYR A 211 7.29 -21.55 2.16
C TYR A 211 6.92 -20.16 1.62
N ALA A 212 7.65 -19.70 0.60
CA ALA A 212 7.34 -18.44 -0.09
C ALA A 212 5.93 -18.44 -0.70
N LEU A 213 5.51 -19.56 -1.31
CA LEU A 213 4.15 -19.75 -1.83
C LEU A 213 3.11 -19.74 -0.70
N CYS A 214 3.36 -20.42 0.41
CA CYS A 214 2.48 -20.40 1.59
C CYS A 214 2.30 -18.96 2.12
N LEU A 215 3.38 -18.17 2.16
CA LEU A 215 3.31 -16.77 2.57
C LEU A 215 2.41 -15.94 1.64
N ILE A 216 2.53 -16.13 0.32
CA ILE A 216 1.65 -15.49 -0.66
C ILE A 216 0.18 -15.89 -0.42
N LEU A 217 -0.08 -17.17 -0.20
CA LEU A 217 -1.44 -17.67 0.04
C LEU A 217 -2.04 -17.11 1.35
N ILE A 218 -1.24 -16.94 2.39
CA ILE A 218 -1.67 -16.27 3.64
C ILE A 218 -2.04 -14.82 3.35
N CYS A 219 -1.20 -14.07 2.62
CA CYS A 219 -1.50 -12.69 2.24
C CYS A 219 -2.80 -12.58 1.42
N LEU A 220 -3.00 -13.48 0.46
CA LEU A 220 -4.23 -13.54 -0.32
C LEU A 220 -5.44 -13.91 0.54
N GLY A 221 -5.29 -14.83 1.49
CA GLY A 221 -6.32 -15.19 2.46
C GLY A 221 -6.75 -14.00 3.32
N CYS A 222 -5.81 -13.21 3.82
CA CYS A 222 -6.11 -11.97 4.55
C CYS A 222 -6.88 -10.97 3.66
N PHE A 223 -6.44 -10.79 2.43
CA PHE A 223 -7.14 -9.92 1.47
C PHE A 223 -8.56 -10.40 1.19
N MET A 224 -8.76 -11.70 0.98
CA MET A 224 -10.09 -12.28 0.76
C MET A 224 -11.01 -12.03 1.96
N GLN A 225 -10.51 -12.14 3.19
CA GLN A 225 -11.29 -11.81 4.39
C GLN A 225 -11.68 -10.33 4.42
N PHE A 226 -10.79 -9.41 4.03
CA PHE A 226 -11.11 -7.99 3.93
C PHE A 226 -12.22 -7.73 2.91
N MET A 227 -12.16 -8.40 1.76
CA MET A 227 -13.18 -8.27 0.72
C MET A 227 -14.54 -8.84 1.17
N LEU A 228 -14.54 -9.99 1.86
CA LEU A 228 -15.76 -10.57 2.41
C LEU A 228 -16.44 -9.65 3.43
N ILE A 229 -15.66 -9.02 4.32
CA ILE A 229 -16.18 -8.02 5.25
C ILE A 229 -16.73 -6.82 4.47
N ALA A 230 -15.98 -6.30 3.50
CA ALA A 230 -16.37 -5.14 2.71
C ALA A 230 -17.70 -5.35 1.96
N VAL A 231 -17.90 -6.52 1.35
CA VAL A 231 -19.13 -6.84 0.60
C VAL A 231 -20.35 -6.89 1.52
N ARG A 232 -20.19 -7.39 2.75
CA ARG A 232 -21.26 -7.51 3.73
C ARG A 232 -21.68 -6.18 4.38
N MET A 233 -20.85 -5.13 4.30
CA MET A 233 -21.19 -3.82 4.87
C MET A 233 -22.34 -3.16 4.10
N GLN A 234 -23.37 -2.70 4.82
CA GLN A 234 -24.50 -1.97 4.22
C GLN A 234 -24.17 -0.49 4.01
N ALA A 235 -23.60 0.16 5.01
CA ALA A 235 -23.24 1.58 4.95
C ALA A 235 -22.06 1.83 3.99
N MET A 236 -22.29 2.70 2.98
CA MET A 236 -21.30 3.01 1.93
C MET A 236 -19.95 3.45 2.49
N PHE A 237 -19.94 4.25 3.55
CA PHE A 237 -18.71 4.72 4.19
C PHE A 237 -17.83 3.58 4.68
N TYR A 238 -18.39 2.65 5.46
CA TYR A 238 -17.66 1.51 6.01
C TYR A 238 -17.27 0.50 4.92
N LYS A 239 -18.15 0.31 3.93
CA LYS A 239 -17.86 -0.49 2.74
C LYS A 239 -16.62 0.03 2.01
N LEU A 240 -16.57 1.33 1.73
CA LEU A 240 -15.43 1.96 1.05
C LEU A 240 -14.14 1.89 1.87
N ILE A 241 -14.20 2.03 3.20
CA ILE A 241 -13.04 1.86 4.08
C ILE A 241 -12.47 0.44 3.95
N ALA A 242 -13.32 -0.58 4.08
CA ALA A 242 -12.87 -1.97 4.00
C ALA A 242 -12.27 -2.30 2.61
N PHE A 243 -12.92 -1.87 1.51
CA PHE A 243 -12.39 -2.02 0.15
C PHE A 243 -11.07 -1.26 -0.03
N GLY A 244 -11.00 -0.01 0.43
CA GLY A 244 -9.81 0.83 0.29
C GLY A 244 -8.62 0.27 1.06
N LEU A 245 -8.79 -0.12 2.32
CA LEU A 245 -7.73 -0.70 3.14
C LEU A 245 -7.29 -2.07 2.63
N GLY A 246 -8.24 -2.92 2.21
CA GLY A 246 -7.93 -4.21 1.60
C GLY A 246 -7.16 -4.06 0.29
N THR A 247 -7.55 -3.10 -0.55
CA THR A 247 -6.82 -2.78 -1.78
C THR A 247 -5.42 -2.27 -1.48
N ALA A 248 -5.25 -1.35 -0.52
CA ALA A 248 -3.94 -0.86 -0.11
C ALA A 248 -3.04 -2.01 0.34
N TYR A 249 -3.57 -2.94 1.14
CA TYR A 249 -2.85 -4.11 1.62
C TYR A 249 -2.38 -5.02 0.48
N ILE A 250 -3.28 -5.44 -0.41
CA ILE A 250 -2.91 -6.40 -1.47
C ILE A 250 -2.03 -5.78 -2.54
N VAL A 251 -2.22 -4.50 -2.87
CA VAL A 251 -1.34 -3.79 -3.80
C VAL A 251 0.06 -3.66 -3.21
N GLN A 252 0.19 -3.38 -1.91
CA GLN A 252 1.48 -3.34 -1.23
C GLN A 252 2.19 -4.70 -1.28
N VAL A 253 1.49 -5.80 -1.00
CA VAL A 253 2.02 -7.17 -1.14
C VAL A 253 2.48 -7.44 -2.58
N PHE A 254 1.63 -7.10 -3.56
CA PHE A 254 1.95 -7.29 -4.98
C PHE A 254 3.18 -6.50 -5.42
N LEU A 255 3.29 -5.24 -5.01
CA LEU A 255 4.43 -4.38 -5.36
C LEU A 255 5.74 -4.90 -4.77
N THR A 256 5.71 -5.40 -3.53
CA THR A 256 6.91 -5.95 -2.89
C THR A 256 7.34 -7.24 -3.57
N ILE A 257 6.46 -8.23 -3.66
CA ILE A 257 6.78 -9.56 -4.24
C ILE A 257 7.08 -9.42 -5.74
N GLY A 258 6.28 -8.65 -6.48
CA GLY A 258 6.50 -8.40 -7.90
C GLY A 258 7.80 -7.67 -8.21
N GLY A 259 8.23 -6.77 -7.31
CA GLY A 259 9.51 -6.06 -7.44
C GLY A 259 10.72 -6.98 -7.27
N VAL A 260 10.72 -7.84 -6.24
CA VAL A 260 11.85 -8.73 -5.94
C VAL A 260 11.94 -9.91 -6.90
N THR A 261 10.81 -10.34 -7.49
CA THR A 261 10.76 -11.39 -8.51
C THR A 261 10.98 -10.87 -9.94
N LYS A 262 11.26 -9.59 -10.11
CA LYS A 262 11.39 -8.94 -11.43
C LYS A 262 10.10 -9.03 -12.28
N PHE A 263 8.94 -9.23 -11.68
CA PHE A 263 7.67 -9.20 -12.40
C PHE A 263 7.28 -7.76 -12.79
N ILE A 264 7.57 -6.79 -11.91
CA ILE A 264 7.42 -5.35 -12.11
C ILE A 264 8.70 -4.62 -11.68
N PRO A 265 8.90 -3.34 -12.07
CA PRO A 265 9.99 -2.54 -11.52
C PRO A 265 9.91 -2.44 -10.00
N SER A 266 11.04 -2.63 -9.30
CA SER A 266 11.08 -2.52 -7.83
C SER A 266 10.68 -1.12 -7.38
N THR A 267 9.80 -1.03 -6.39
CA THR A 267 9.26 0.22 -5.86
C THR A 267 9.78 0.58 -4.47
N GLY A 268 10.47 -0.34 -3.80
CA GLY A 268 11.00 -0.14 -2.45
C GLY A 268 9.92 -0.13 -1.37
N VAL A 269 8.82 -0.83 -1.59
CA VAL A 269 7.70 -0.96 -0.64
C VAL A 269 7.92 -2.19 0.23
N THR A 270 7.61 -2.08 1.51
CA THR A 270 7.75 -3.16 2.50
C THR A 270 6.63 -4.19 2.41
N LEU A 271 6.92 -5.47 2.71
CA LEU A 271 5.91 -6.53 2.82
C LEU A 271 5.20 -6.42 4.19
N PRO A 272 3.86 -6.26 4.22
CA PRO A 272 3.10 -6.10 5.46
C PRO A 272 3.37 -7.22 6.48
N PHE A 273 3.65 -6.87 7.73
CA PHE A 273 4.02 -7.74 8.86
C PHE A 273 5.33 -8.53 8.73
N VAL A 274 5.94 -8.59 7.57
CA VAL A 274 7.13 -9.43 7.32
C VAL A 274 8.40 -8.58 7.26
N SER A 275 8.35 -7.45 6.55
CA SER A 275 9.50 -6.55 6.43
C SER A 275 9.80 -5.80 7.71
N TYR A 276 11.07 -5.54 7.94
CA TYR A 276 11.50 -4.62 8.98
C TYR A 276 11.11 -3.18 8.64
N GLY A 277 10.33 -2.54 9.54
CA GLY A 277 9.91 -1.15 9.39
C GLY A 277 8.84 -0.77 10.41
N GLY A 278 9.21 0.02 11.43
CA GLY A 278 8.30 0.40 12.53
C GLY A 278 7.00 1.06 12.04
N SER A 279 7.10 2.01 11.12
CA SER A 279 5.93 2.70 10.55
C SER A 279 5.04 1.77 9.73
N SER A 280 5.64 0.86 8.96
CA SER A 280 4.91 -0.12 8.16
C SER A 280 4.17 -1.13 9.04
N ILE A 281 4.84 -1.65 10.08
CA ILE A 281 4.22 -2.55 11.05
C ILE A 281 3.08 -1.85 11.77
N LEU A 282 3.30 -0.62 12.27
CA LEU A 282 2.26 0.14 12.95
C LEU A 282 1.05 0.40 12.04
N SER A 283 1.28 0.85 10.81
CA SER A 283 0.20 1.11 9.85
C SER A 283 -0.58 -0.16 9.53
N THR A 284 0.12 -1.30 9.36
CA THR A 284 -0.52 -2.58 9.08
C THR A 284 -1.36 -3.04 10.27
N PHE A 285 -0.87 -2.89 11.52
CA PHE A 285 -1.69 -3.15 12.71
C PHE A 285 -2.94 -2.27 12.75
N ILE A 286 -2.84 -0.99 12.41
CA ILE A 286 -4.01 -0.10 12.36
C ILE A 286 -4.99 -0.59 11.30
N VAL A 287 -4.53 -0.94 10.09
CA VAL A 287 -5.38 -1.47 9.01
C VAL A 287 -6.16 -2.69 9.46
N PHE A 288 -5.48 -3.69 10.03
CA PHE A 288 -6.13 -4.92 10.51
C PHE A 288 -7.11 -4.64 11.66
N ASN A 289 -6.75 -3.76 12.59
CA ASN A 289 -7.66 -3.38 13.69
C ASN A 289 -8.90 -2.63 13.19
N VAL A 290 -8.77 -1.75 12.21
CA VAL A 290 -9.92 -1.05 11.61
C VAL A 290 -10.85 -2.06 10.94
N VAL A 291 -10.32 -2.97 10.12
CA VAL A 291 -11.12 -3.98 9.43
C VAL A 291 -11.78 -4.95 10.43
N GLN A 292 -11.06 -5.36 11.50
CA GLN A 292 -11.64 -6.15 12.58
C GLN A 292 -12.77 -5.38 13.30
N GLY A 293 -12.59 -4.08 13.52
CA GLY A 293 -13.63 -3.22 14.08
C GLY A 293 -14.89 -3.15 13.22
N LEU A 294 -14.73 -3.10 11.90
CA LEU A 294 -15.84 -3.16 10.96
C LEU A 294 -16.55 -4.52 11.00
N TYR A 295 -15.81 -5.61 11.11
CA TYR A 295 -16.38 -6.95 11.27
C TYR A 295 -17.25 -7.05 12.54
N ILE A 296 -16.76 -6.55 13.68
CA ILE A 296 -17.51 -6.55 14.95
C ILE A 296 -18.75 -5.66 14.85
N LEU A 297 -18.62 -4.48 14.20
CA LEU A 297 -19.76 -3.59 13.97
C LEU A 297 -20.87 -4.31 13.21
N LYS A 298 -20.50 -4.99 12.11
CA LYS A 298 -21.45 -5.73 11.28
C LYS A 298 -22.12 -6.87 12.04
N ARG A 299 -21.34 -7.62 12.80
CA ARG A 299 -21.88 -8.72 13.62
C ARG A 299 -22.90 -8.22 14.65
N ASN A 300 -22.61 -7.10 15.31
CA ASN A 300 -23.55 -6.51 16.27
C ASN A 300 -24.83 -6.03 15.58
N GLU A 301 -24.75 -5.46 14.37
CA GLU A 301 -25.94 -5.09 13.58
C GLU A 301 -26.79 -6.32 13.25
N GLU A 302 -26.18 -7.45 12.85
CA GLU A 302 -26.87 -8.70 12.56
C GLU A 302 -27.53 -9.32 13.81
N GLU A 303 -26.87 -9.25 14.98
CA GLU A 303 -27.42 -9.71 16.26
C GLU A 303 -28.62 -8.86 16.70
N GLU A 304 -28.53 -7.51 16.57
CA GLU A 304 -29.64 -6.59 16.88
C GLU A 304 -30.85 -6.79 15.94
N GLU A 305 -30.63 -7.07 14.63
CA GLU A 305 -31.70 -7.40 13.67
C GLU A 305 -32.42 -8.71 14.05
N TYR A 306 -31.64 -9.74 14.45
CA TYR A 306 -32.19 -11.05 14.82
C TYR A 306 -32.97 -11.02 16.13
N GLU A 307 -32.58 -10.18 17.10
CA GLU A 307 -33.33 -10.00 18.37
C GLU A 307 -34.62 -9.18 18.19
N ALA A 308 -34.74 -8.44 17.09
CA ALA A 308 -35.90 -7.60 16.77
C ALA A 308 -37.00 -8.34 15.98
N GLU A 309 -36.68 -9.51 15.40
CA GLU A 309 -37.63 -10.42 14.72
C GLU A 309 -38.28 -11.39 15.70
#